data_feb7d9eb17cb582399981cede3125bab
#
_entry.id   feb7d9eb17cb582399981cede3125bab
#
_cell.length_a   1.000
_cell.length_b   1.000
_cell.length_c   1.000
_cell.angle_alpha   90.00
_cell.angle_beta   90.00
_cell.angle_gamma   90.00
#
_symmetry.space_group_name_H-M   'P 1'
#
loop_
_entity.id
_entity.type
_entity.pdbx_description
1 polymer ?
#
loop_
_entity_poly.entity_id
_entity_poly.type
_entity_poly.pdbx_seq_one_letter_code
_entity_poly.pdbx_strand_id
1 'polypeptide(L)'
;PNWRGPTQNGVSTEKGIPAEFGPGKNVAWKVKLPGPGGASPVAWGDQVYVTSVDGQKLLLQAWSTAGKLKWQHQVGTGNKVVRGDEGNSASPSPVTDGKHVWAMMANGEIACYSVDGRLAWKRDLRPAYGPFKIAFGLTASLVLEDGKIILQMIHGSRRAKPEEDQGLLVALDGLSGKQVWKQVRRSDAYDENKHSY
;
A
#
# COMPACT_ATOMS: atom_id res chain seq x y z
N PRO A 1 12.47 -2.07 2.04
CA PRO A 1 12.20 -1.43 0.73
C PRO A 1 10.72 -1.11 0.57
N ASN A 2 10.45 -0.22 -0.34
CA ASN A 2 9.15 0.24 -0.77
C ASN A 2 9.09 0.25 -2.30
N TRP A 3 8.02 0.79 -2.89
CA TRP A 3 7.83 0.85 -4.34
C TRP A 3 8.95 1.59 -5.11
N ARG A 4 9.74 2.45 -4.45
CA ARG A 4 10.91 3.13 -5.03
C ARG A 4 12.25 2.42 -4.77
N GLY A 5 12.21 1.19 -4.30
CA GLY A 5 13.40 0.38 -4.02
C GLY A 5 14.07 0.68 -2.67
N PRO A 6 15.19 0.03 -2.38
CA PRO A 6 15.84 0.11 -1.07
C PRO A 6 16.41 1.49 -0.72
N THR A 7 16.80 2.25 -1.74
CA THR A 7 17.35 3.62 -1.59
C THR A 7 16.28 4.71 -1.68
N GLN A 8 15.04 4.35 -1.89
CA GLN A 8 13.86 5.23 -2.03
C GLN A 8 13.96 6.30 -3.15
N ASN A 9 14.94 6.19 -4.04
CA ASN A 9 15.18 7.15 -5.13
C ASN A 9 14.76 6.64 -6.53
N GLY A 10 14.26 5.39 -6.61
CA GLY A 10 13.85 4.77 -7.87
C GLY A 10 15.03 4.27 -8.73
N VAL A 11 16.23 4.24 -8.19
CA VAL A 11 17.43 3.79 -8.90
C VAL A 11 17.87 2.44 -8.36
N SER A 12 18.08 1.45 -9.25
CA SER A 12 18.69 0.18 -8.92
C SER A 12 20.17 0.21 -9.23
N THR A 13 20.99 -0.35 -8.35
CA THR A 13 22.42 -0.60 -8.56
C THR A 13 22.70 -1.99 -9.15
N GLU A 14 21.67 -2.78 -9.38
CA GLU A 14 21.80 -4.11 -9.95
C GLU A 14 22.29 -4.06 -11.39
N LYS A 15 23.11 -5.06 -11.75
CA LYS A 15 23.67 -5.23 -13.09
C LYS A 15 23.08 -6.45 -13.77
N GLY A 16 23.13 -6.47 -15.11
CA GLY A 16 22.63 -7.61 -15.89
C GLY A 16 21.10 -7.68 -15.96
N ILE A 17 20.42 -6.57 -15.72
CA ILE A 17 18.95 -6.48 -15.88
C ILE A 17 18.66 -6.68 -17.38
N PRO A 18 17.73 -7.60 -17.75
CA PRO A 18 17.39 -7.83 -19.14
C PRO A 18 16.77 -6.55 -19.77
N ALA A 19 17.35 -6.13 -20.88
CA ALA A 19 16.83 -4.98 -21.66
C ALA A 19 15.54 -5.33 -22.41
N GLU A 20 15.31 -6.65 -22.64
CA GLU A 20 14.12 -7.15 -23.31
C GLU A 20 13.51 -8.28 -22.50
N PHE A 21 12.20 -8.26 -22.32
CA PHE A 21 11.45 -9.34 -21.71
C PHE A 21 10.04 -9.43 -22.32
N GLY A 22 9.48 -10.63 -22.30
CA GLY A 22 8.17 -10.90 -22.87
C GLY A 22 7.80 -12.37 -22.77
N PRO A 23 6.66 -12.79 -23.32
CA PRO A 23 6.25 -14.19 -23.32
C PRO A 23 7.36 -15.11 -23.85
N GLY A 24 7.90 -15.98 -22.99
CA GLY A 24 8.97 -16.90 -23.35
C GLY A 24 10.37 -16.31 -23.44
N LYS A 25 10.57 -15.02 -23.10
CA LYS A 25 11.88 -14.37 -23.13
C LYS A 25 12.14 -13.64 -21.81
N ASN A 26 13.18 -14.08 -21.10
CA ASN A 26 13.63 -13.47 -19.83
C ASN A 26 12.54 -13.37 -18.73
N VAL A 27 11.52 -14.24 -18.76
CA VAL A 27 10.49 -14.40 -17.75
C VAL A 27 10.71 -15.73 -17.03
N ALA A 28 11.15 -15.67 -15.78
CA ALA A 28 11.40 -16.87 -14.97
C ALA A 28 10.10 -17.60 -14.61
N TRP A 29 9.06 -16.84 -14.29
CA TRP A 29 7.73 -17.38 -13.94
C TRP A 29 6.64 -16.31 -14.10
N LYS A 30 5.41 -16.78 -14.18
CA LYS A 30 4.21 -15.96 -14.21
C LYS A 30 3.13 -16.63 -13.37
N VAL A 31 2.52 -15.88 -12.44
CA VAL A 31 1.42 -16.37 -11.61
C VAL A 31 0.19 -15.49 -11.79
N LYS A 32 -0.98 -16.11 -11.70
CA LYS A 32 -2.25 -15.37 -11.70
C LYS A 32 -2.60 -15.01 -10.27
N LEU A 33 -2.84 -13.72 -10.00
CA LEU A 33 -3.39 -13.26 -8.74
C LEU A 33 -4.91 -13.55 -8.68
N PRO A 34 -5.51 -13.63 -7.48
CA PRO A 34 -6.96 -13.85 -7.32
C PRO A 34 -7.81 -12.80 -8.03
N GLY A 35 -7.33 -11.56 -8.10
CA GLY A 35 -7.98 -10.47 -8.79
C GLY A 35 -7.02 -9.30 -9.02
N PRO A 36 -7.51 -8.16 -9.52
CA PRO A 36 -6.67 -7.02 -9.82
C PRO A 36 -6.03 -6.41 -8.57
N GLY A 37 -4.90 -5.74 -8.76
CA GLY A 37 -4.19 -4.95 -7.77
C GLY A 37 -3.41 -3.83 -8.46
N GLY A 38 -3.48 -2.60 -7.93
CA GLY A 38 -2.77 -1.44 -8.45
C GLY A 38 -1.40 -1.20 -7.79
N ALA A 39 -1.04 -2.04 -6.83
CA ALA A 39 0.19 -1.89 -6.06
C ALA A 39 1.44 -2.30 -6.83
N SER A 40 2.53 -1.59 -6.61
CA SER A 40 3.86 -2.09 -7.00
C SER A 40 4.27 -3.23 -6.07
N PRO A 41 4.74 -4.37 -6.61
CA PRO A 41 5.34 -5.42 -5.80
C PRO A 41 6.60 -4.92 -5.07
N VAL A 42 6.81 -5.39 -3.85
CA VAL A 42 8.00 -5.08 -3.06
C VAL A 42 8.74 -6.37 -2.74
N ALA A 43 10.02 -6.42 -3.06
CA ALA A 43 10.86 -7.60 -2.87
C ALA A 43 11.87 -7.41 -1.74
N TRP A 44 12.09 -8.45 -0.95
CA TRP A 44 13.16 -8.55 0.03
C TRP A 44 13.60 -10.00 0.21
N GLY A 45 14.91 -10.25 0.08
CA GLY A 45 15.45 -11.59 0.14
C GLY A 45 14.82 -12.50 -0.92
N ASP A 46 14.27 -13.62 -0.49
CA ASP A 46 13.59 -14.60 -1.35
C ASP A 46 12.07 -14.39 -1.47
N GLN A 47 11.54 -13.23 -1.05
CA GLN A 47 10.11 -12.96 -1.02
C GLN A 47 9.71 -11.72 -1.82
N VAL A 48 8.53 -11.81 -2.43
CA VAL A 48 7.85 -10.71 -3.14
C VAL A 48 6.48 -10.53 -2.51
N TYR A 49 6.19 -9.31 -2.05
CA TYR A 49 4.92 -8.94 -1.45
C TYR A 49 4.08 -8.14 -2.43
N VAL A 50 2.79 -8.49 -2.53
CA VAL A 50 1.85 -7.81 -3.42
C VAL A 50 0.46 -7.78 -2.79
N THR A 51 -0.28 -6.71 -3.05
CA THR A 51 -1.70 -6.61 -2.71
C THR A 51 -2.58 -6.87 -3.92
N SER A 52 -3.71 -7.49 -3.70
CA SER A 52 -4.74 -7.72 -4.72
C SER A 52 -6.12 -7.82 -4.09
N VAL A 53 -7.15 -7.87 -4.90
CA VAL A 53 -8.52 -8.14 -4.45
C VAL A 53 -8.94 -9.56 -4.82
N ASP A 54 -9.90 -10.11 -4.05
CA ASP A 54 -10.65 -11.32 -4.38
C ASP A 54 -12.13 -11.01 -4.06
N GLY A 55 -12.86 -10.57 -5.06
CA GLY A 55 -14.20 -10.01 -4.86
C GLY A 55 -14.16 -8.80 -3.90
N GLN A 56 -14.71 -8.97 -2.70
CA GLN A 56 -14.69 -7.94 -1.66
C GLN A 56 -13.51 -8.07 -0.68
N LYS A 57 -12.73 -9.15 -0.75
CA LYS A 57 -11.57 -9.34 0.12
C LYS A 57 -10.38 -8.53 -0.38
N LEU A 58 -9.69 -7.87 0.53
CA LEU A 58 -8.47 -7.11 0.28
C LEU A 58 -7.29 -7.90 0.83
N LEU A 59 -6.42 -8.36 -0.06
CA LEU A 59 -5.42 -9.38 0.24
C LEU A 59 -4.00 -8.80 0.24
N LEU A 60 -3.17 -9.28 1.16
CA LEU A 60 -1.72 -9.22 1.08
C LEU A 60 -1.20 -10.64 0.85
N GLN A 61 -0.31 -10.79 -0.11
CA GLN A 61 0.29 -12.06 -0.50
C GLN A 61 1.81 -11.97 -0.44
N ALA A 62 2.44 -13.04 0.02
CA ALA A 62 3.88 -13.26 -0.09
C ALA A 62 4.16 -14.42 -1.02
N TRP A 63 4.96 -14.16 -2.03
CA TRP A 63 5.41 -15.12 -3.02
C TRP A 63 6.92 -15.33 -2.89
N SER A 64 7.43 -16.52 -3.15
CA SER A 64 8.87 -16.68 -3.28
C SER A 64 9.36 -16.09 -4.60
N THR A 65 10.66 -15.79 -4.70
CA THR A 65 11.31 -15.43 -5.97
C THR A 65 11.29 -16.53 -7.01
N ALA A 66 10.87 -17.75 -6.63
CA ALA A 66 10.59 -18.88 -7.54
C ALA A 66 9.11 -18.98 -7.94
N GLY A 67 8.27 -17.98 -7.63
CA GLY A 67 6.86 -17.92 -8.03
C GLY A 67 5.92 -18.82 -7.22
N LYS A 68 6.32 -19.29 -6.03
CA LYS A 68 5.46 -20.10 -5.16
C LYS A 68 4.82 -19.23 -4.09
N LEU A 69 3.50 -19.36 -3.89
CA LEU A 69 2.79 -18.70 -2.79
C LEU A 69 3.32 -19.23 -1.45
N LYS A 70 3.81 -18.35 -0.60
CA LYS A 70 4.26 -18.67 0.77
C LYS A 70 3.12 -18.54 1.76
N TRP A 71 2.40 -17.40 1.71
CA TRP A 71 1.21 -17.15 2.50
C TRP A 71 0.35 -16.05 1.88
N GLN A 72 -0.91 -16.01 2.31
CA GLN A 72 -1.89 -15.00 1.92
C GLN A 72 -2.77 -14.65 3.12
N HIS A 73 -3.01 -13.37 3.34
CA HIS A 73 -3.89 -12.90 4.40
C HIS A 73 -4.88 -11.85 3.90
N GLN A 74 -6.06 -11.88 4.48
CA GLN A 74 -7.06 -10.85 4.27
C GLN A 74 -6.78 -9.68 5.22
N VAL A 75 -6.35 -8.56 4.66
CA VAL A 75 -6.08 -7.31 5.40
C VAL A 75 -7.39 -6.56 5.62
N GLY A 76 -8.33 -6.62 4.70
CA GLY A 76 -9.58 -5.89 4.81
C GLY A 76 -10.71 -6.47 3.98
N THR A 77 -11.84 -5.77 4.03
CA THR A 77 -13.05 -6.09 3.26
C THR A 77 -13.69 -4.81 2.73
N GLY A 78 -14.31 -4.89 1.58
CA GLY A 78 -14.99 -3.75 0.96
C GLY A 78 -14.16 -3.16 -0.16
N ASN A 79 -14.02 -3.92 -1.26
CA ASN A 79 -13.40 -3.42 -2.46
C ASN A 79 -14.28 -2.34 -3.11
N LYS A 80 -13.68 -1.20 -3.42
CA LYS A 80 -14.30 -0.14 -4.20
C LYS A 80 -13.52 0.01 -5.51
N VAL A 81 -14.18 -0.28 -6.61
CA VAL A 81 -13.67 0.01 -7.95
C VAL A 81 -13.90 1.49 -8.24
N VAL A 82 -12.90 2.14 -8.78
CA VAL A 82 -12.92 3.58 -9.08
C VAL A 82 -12.70 3.77 -10.57
N ARG A 83 -13.58 4.57 -11.21
CA ARG A 83 -13.52 4.89 -12.65
C ARG A 83 -13.34 3.66 -13.55
N GLY A 84 -14.27 2.72 -13.42
CA GLY A 84 -14.20 1.48 -14.20
C GLY A 84 -13.14 0.51 -13.66
N ASP A 85 -11.98 0.45 -14.27
CA ASP A 85 -10.88 -0.44 -13.92
C ASP A 85 -9.58 0.30 -13.53
N GLU A 86 -9.61 1.63 -13.43
CA GLU A 86 -8.42 2.45 -13.12
C GLU A 86 -7.88 2.24 -11.71
N GLY A 87 -8.73 1.87 -10.74
CA GLY A 87 -8.30 1.66 -9.37
C GLY A 87 -9.20 0.74 -8.55
N ASN A 88 -8.64 0.20 -7.49
CA ASN A 88 -9.34 -0.65 -6.52
C ASN A 88 -8.78 -0.43 -5.11
N SER A 89 -9.39 -1.06 -4.11
CA SER A 89 -9.00 -0.86 -2.71
C SER A 89 -7.66 -1.52 -2.31
N ALA A 90 -7.02 -2.28 -3.20
CA ALA A 90 -5.69 -2.86 -3.00
C ALA A 90 -4.59 -2.11 -3.79
N SER A 91 -4.78 -0.82 -4.05
CA SER A 91 -3.84 0.00 -4.83
C SER A 91 -2.60 0.48 -4.04
N PRO A 92 -2.64 0.77 -2.72
CA PRO A 92 -1.44 1.15 -1.98
C PRO A 92 -0.40 0.02 -1.95
N SER A 93 0.86 0.37 -2.21
CA SER A 93 1.96 -0.59 -2.19
C SER A 93 2.39 -0.93 -0.76
N PRO A 94 2.72 -2.20 -0.47
CA PRO A 94 3.25 -2.59 0.82
C PRO A 94 4.68 -2.05 1.03
N VAL A 95 5.17 -2.13 2.28
CA VAL A 95 6.57 -1.85 2.63
C VAL A 95 7.11 -2.95 3.55
N THR A 96 8.42 -3.14 3.58
CA THR A 96 9.07 -4.14 4.44
C THR A 96 10.44 -3.68 4.93
N ASP A 97 10.81 -4.09 6.14
CA ASP A 97 12.17 -3.96 6.71
C ASP A 97 12.97 -5.28 6.62
N GLY A 98 12.39 -6.31 6.00
CA GLY A 98 12.97 -7.65 5.92
C GLY A 98 12.66 -8.55 7.11
N LYS A 99 12.02 -8.03 8.16
CA LYS A 99 11.50 -8.79 9.32
C LYS A 99 9.98 -8.74 9.36
N HIS A 100 9.42 -7.61 8.97
CA HIS A 100 7.98 -7.34 8.92
C HIS A 100 7.58 -6.81 7.55
N VAL A 101 6.31 -6.94 7.24
CA VAL A 101 5.65 -6.33 6.08
C VAL A 101 4.38 -5.63 6.54
N TRP A 102 4.19 -4.41 6.06
CA TRP A 102 3.02 -3.58 6.32
C TRP A 102 2.26 -3.36 5.02
N ALA A 103 0.96 -3.52 5.09
CA ALA A 103 0.07 -3.21 3.98
C ALA A 103 -1.13 -2.41 4.46
N MET A 104 -1.41 -1.33 3.77
CA MET A 104 -2.61 -0.52 3.95
C MET A 104 -3.52 -0.71 2.74
N MET A 105 -4.81 -0.76 2.99
CA MET A 105 -5.84 -0.80 1.95
C MET A 105 -6.48 0.57 1.80
N ALA A 106 -6.93 0.89 0.60
CA ALA A 106 -7.52 2.20 0.30
C ALA A 106 -8.78 2.52 1.11
N ASN A 107 -9.38 1.54 1.75
CA ASN A 107 -10.51 1.71 2.67
C ASN A 107 -10.11 2.10 4.10
N GLY A 108 -8.81 2.19 4.40
CA GLY A 108 -8.28 2.58 5.72
C GLY A 108 -7.95 1.42 6.66
N GLU A 109 -8.03 0.17 6.21
CA GLU A 109 -7.53 -0.97 6.97
C GLU A 109 -6.04 -1.16 6.72
N ILE A 110 -5.27 -1.39 7.78
CA ILE A 110 -3.82 -1.58 7.75
C ILE A 110 -3.44 -2.76 8.64
N ALA A 111 -2.44 -3.53 8.23
CA ALA A 111 -1.91 -4.64 9.01
C ALA A 111 -0.39 -4.73 8.90
N CYS A 112 0.22 -5.29 9.94
CA CYS A 112 1.61 -5.70 10.01
C CYS A 112 1.67 -7.21 10.22
N TYR A 113 2.47 -7.88 9.41
CA TYR A 113 2.80 -9.29 9.55
C TYR A 113 4.33 -9.45 9.63
N SER A 114 4.78 -10.50 10.30
CA SER A 114 6.17 -10.95 10.13
C SER A 114 6.36 -11.52 8.71
N VAL A 115 7.59 -11.62 8.24
CA VAL A 115 7.90 -12.15 6.89
C VAL A 115 7.46 -13.61 6.70
N ASP A 116 7.28 -14.37 7.77
CA ASP A 116 6.72 -15.72 7.79
C ASP A 116 5.18 -15.76 7.88
N GLY A 117 4.51 -14.61 7.84
CA GLY A 117 3.07 -14.48 7.75
C GLY A 117 2.33 -14.44 9.08
N ARG A 118 2.99 -14.34 10.24
CA ARG A 118 2.31 -14.17 11.52
C ARG A 118 1.83 -12.75 11.71
N LEU A 119 0.56 -12.58 12.07
CA LEU A 119 -0.03 -11.27 12.36
C LEU A 119 0.63 -10.67 13.62
N ALA A 120 1.24 -9.50 13.45
CA ALA A 120 1.73 -8.69 14.58
C ALA A 120 0.62 -7.76 15.10
N TRP A 121 -0.02 -7.02 14.21
CA TRP A 121 -1.17 -6.18 14.54
C TRP A 121 -1.98 -5.85 13.29
N LYS A 122 -3.25 -5.48 13.51
CA LYS A 122 -4.18 -4.99 12.48
C LYS A 122 -5.03 -3.88 13.04
N ARG A 123 -5.31 -2.85 12.25
CA ARG A 123 -6.13 -1.70 12.64
C ARG A 123 -7.04 -1.24 11.51
N ASP A 124 -8.19 -0.73 11.91
CA ASP A 124 -9.00 0.17 11.10
C ASP A 124 -8.68 1.61 11.51
N LEU A 125 -8.25 2.42 10.55
CA LEU A 125 -7.83 3.80 10.78
C LEU A 125 -9.02 4.77 10.78
N ARG A 126 -10.17 4.37 10.25
CA ARG A 126 -11.35 5.22 10.11
C ARG A 126 -11.89 5.79 11.41
N PRO A 127 -11.97 5.02 12.53
CA PRO A 127 -12.45 5.57 13.79
C PRO A 127 -11.56 6.67 14.37
N ALA A 128 -10.25 6.63 14.09
CA ALA A 128 -9.29 7.59 14.63
C ALA A 128 -9.09 8.82 13.73
N TYR A 129 -9.24 8.64 12.41
CA TYR A 129 -8.82 9.66 11.44
C TYR A 129 -9.92 10.06 10.44
N GLY A 130 -11.09 9.45 10.53
CA GLY A 130 -12.20 9.72 9.62
C GLY A 130 -12.21 8.82 8.37
N PRO A 131 -13.24 8.95 7.54
CA PRO A 131 -13.46 8.07 6.39
C PRO A 131 -12.46 8.36 5.27
N PHE A 132 -11.95 7.30 4.64
CA PHE A 132 -11.12 7.39 3.44
C PHE A 132 -12.02 7.61 2.21
N LYS A 133 -12.37 8.87 1.97
CA LYS A 133 -13.22 9.30 0.86
C LYS A 133 -12.41 10.20 -0.07
N ILE A 134 -11.93 9.65 -1.13
CA ILE A 134 -11.21 10.37 -2.17
C ILE A 134 -11.81 10.00 -3.53
N ALA A 135 -11.91 10.96 -4.46
CA ALA A 135 -12.66 10.81 -5.70
C ALA A 135 -12.15 9.65 -6.57
N PHE A 136 -10.83 9.50 -6.69
CA PHE A 136 -10.19 8.49 -7.53
C PHE A 136 -9.55 7.33 -6.74
N GLY A 137 -9.94 7.18 -5.47
CA GLY A 137 -9.38 6.15 -4.59
C GLY A 137 -8.03 6.55 -3.99
N LEU A 138 -7.71 5.98 -2.84
CA LEU A 138 -6.42 6.19 -2.18
C LEU A 138 -5.38 5.25 -2.80
N THR A 139 -4.34 5.82 -3.39
CA THR A 139 -3.20 5.08 -3.95
C THR A 139 -1.89 5.40 -3.23
N ALA A 140 -1.90 6.39 -2.33
CA ALA A 140 -0.75 6.77 -1.54
C ALA A 140 -0.16 5.55 -0.81
N SER A 141 1.08 5.23 -1.12
CA SER A 141 1.80 4.11 -0.53
C SER A 141 2.42 4.49 0.81
N LEU A 142 2.63 3.49 1.65
CA LEU A 142 3.31 3.66 2.93
C LEU A 142 4.79 4.05 2.75
N VAL A 143 5.32 4.83 3.68
CA VAL A 143 6.75 5.06 3.82
C VAL A 143 7.21 4.45 5.15
N LEU A 144 8.28 3.69 5.12
CA LEU A 144 8.93 3.13 6.30
C LEU A 144 10.22 3.92 6.58
N GLU A 145 10.29 4.54 7.75
CA GLU A 145 11.44 5.34 8.19
C GLU A 145 11.63 5.22 9.70
N ASP A 146 12.83 4.89 10.14
CA ASP A 146 13.20 4.75 11.56
C ASP A 146 12.19 3.91 12.38
N GLY A 147 11.77 2.77 11.85
CA GLY A 147 10.80 1.90 12.50
C GLY A 147 9.37 2.45 12.55
N LYS A 148 9.10 3.57 11.87
CA LYS A 148 7.78 4.19 11.79
C LYS A 148 7.18 3.96 10.40
N ILE A 149 5.88 3.71 10.38
CA ILE A 149 5.07 3.70 9.16
C ILE A 149 4.43 5.06 9.02
N ILE A 150 4.84 5.79 7.99
CA ILE A 150 4.29 7.10 7.67
C ILE A 150 3.27 6.92 6.55
N LEU A 151 2.09 7.44 6.77
CA LEU A 151 0.98 7.38 5.83
C LEU A 151 0.40 8.77 5.60
N GLN A 152 0.03 9.02 4.37
CA GLN A 152 -0.70 10.20 3.96
C GLN A 152 -2.16 9.83 3.80
N MET A 153 -3.03 10.58 4.46
CA MET A 153 -4.47 10.45 4.34
C MET A 153 -5.03 11.76 3.85
N ILE A 154 -5.89 11.66 2.86
CA ILE A 154 -6.63 12.79 2.35
C ILE A 154 -8.10 12.48 2.52
N HIS A 155 -8.76 13.36 3.23
CA HIS A 155 -10.19 13.29 3.48
C HIS A 155 -10.89 14.33 2.63
N GLY A 156 -12.08 14.02 2.24
CA GLY A 156 -12.97 14.99 1.73
C GLY A 156 -13.66 14.62 0.42
N SER A 157 -14.70 15.38 0.17
CA SER A 157 -15.39 15.43 -1.10
C SER A 157 -14.99 16.70 -1.84
N ARG A 158 -15.20 16.75 -3.14
CA ARG A 158 -15.01 17.95 -3.97
C ARG A 158 -15.70 19.21 -3.42
N ARG A 159 -16.65 19.05 -2.48
CA ARG A 159 -17.48 20.14 -1.94
C ARG A 159 -17.36 20.30 -0.43
N ALA A 160 -16.43 19.62 0.23
CA ALA A 160 -16.25 19.79 1.66
C ALA A 160 -15.65 21.16 1.98
N LYS A 161 -16.05 21.74 3.10
CA LYS A 161 -15.47 22.99 3.58
C LYS A 161 -14.00 22.77 3.94
N PRO A 162 -13.14 23.81 3.82
CA PRO A 162 -11.70 23.66 4.11
C PRO A 162 -11.38 23.08 5.48
N GLU A 163 -12.21 23.36 6.49
CA GLU A 163 -12.06 22.85 7.85
C GLU A 163 -12.44 21.36 8.01
N GLU A 164 -13.26 20.84 7.10
CA GLU A 164 -13.75 19.45 7.12
C GLU A 164 -12.85 18.50 6.28
N ASP A 165 -11.96 19.08 5.48
CA ASP A 165 -11.27 18.40 4.38
C ASP A 165 -9.75 18.51 4.52
N GLN A 166 -9.29 18.13 5.69
CA GLN A 166 -7.88 18.22 6.02
C GLN A 166 -7.13 16.95 5.63
N GLY A 167 -6.09 17.10 4.81
CA GLY A 167 -5.09 16.06 4.64
C GLY A 167 -4.32 15.84 5.92
N LEU A 168 -3.98 14.60 6.21
CA LEU A 168 -3.20 14.20 7.37
C LEU A 168 -1.93 13.47 6.94
N LEU A 169 -0.82 13.79 7.62
CA LEU A 169 0.33 12.90 7.72
C LEU A 169 0.31 12.25 9.09
N VAL A 170 0.41 10.96 9.14
CA VAL A 170 0.40 10.19 10.40
C VAL A 170 1.59 9.25 10.41
N ALA A 171 2.32 9.23 11.51
CA ALA A 171 3.29 8.18 11.77
C ALA A 171 2.77 7.23 12.84
N LEU A 172 2.83 5.95 12.52
CA LEU A 172 2.56 4.87 13.44
C LEU A 172 3.89 4.17 13.79
N ASP A 173 4.02 3.76 15.03
CA ASP A 173 5.08 2.83 15.43
C ASP A 173 4.89 1.52 14.68
N GLY A 174 5.92 1.06 13.99
CA GLY A 174 5.82 -0.10 13.11
C GLY A 174 5.46 -1.39 13.83
N LEU A 175 5.94 -1.57 15.07
CA LEU A 175 5.75 -2.82 15.81
C LEU A 175 4.44 -2.87 16.57
N SER A 176 3.93 -1.75 17.05
CA SER A 176 2.69 -1.70 17.85
C SER A 176 1.50 -1.12 17.10
N GLY A 177 1.73 -0.47 15.95
CA GLY A 177 0.69 0.25 15.22
C GLY A 177 0.14 1.48 15.95
N LYS A 178 0.72 1.88 17.09
CA LYS A 178 0.29 3.06 17.85
C LYS A 178 0.72 4.35 17.15
N GLN A 179 -0.11 5.39 17.23
CA GLN A 179 0.25 6.70 16.70
C GLN A 179 1.44 7.27 17.46
N VAL A 180 2.48 7.68 16.73
CA VAL A 180 3.63 8.40 17.24
C VAL A 180 3.40 9.90 17.11
N TRP A 181 3.01 10.37 15.94
CA TRP A 181 2.64 11.75 15.69
C TRP A 181 1.58 11.85 14.58
N LYS A 182 0.94 13.00 14.54
CA LYS A 182 -0.02 13.39 13.51
C LYS A 182 0.19 14.85 13.15
N GLN A 183 0.23 15.15 11.87
CA GLN A 183 0.32 16.50 11.33
C GLN A 183 -0.81 16.75 10.34
N VAL A 184 -1.50 17.88 10.52
CA VAL A 184 -2.49 18.35 9.57
C VAL A 184 -1.78 19.01 8.39
N ARG A 185 -2.05 18.54 7.18
CA ARG A 185 -1.62 19.19 5.95
C ARG A 185 -2.65 20.24 5.57
N ARG A 186 -2.37 21.49 5.86
CA ARG A 186 -3.20 22.59 5.40
C ARG A 186 -2.97 22.85 3.92
N SER A 187 -4.05 23.16 3.19
CA SER A 187 -4.00 23.53 1.78
C SER A 187 -5.10 24.55 1.53
N ASP A 188 -4.77 25.58 0.78
CA ASP A 188 -5.71 26.56 0.20
C ASP A 188 -6.16 26.14 -1.20
N ALA A 189 -5.68 25.02 -1.71
CA ALA A 189 -6.10 24.46 -2.97
C ALA A 189 -7.59 24.12 -2.95
N TYR A 190 -8.23 24.33 -4.07
CA TYR A 190 -9.66 24.09 -4.23
C TYR A 190 -9.91 22.80 -5.03
N ASP A 191 -11.02 22.12 -4.70
CA ASP A 191 -11.49 20.92 -5.39
C ASP A 191 -10.45 19.79 -5.45
N GLU A 192 -10.22 19.21 -6.60
CA GLU A 192 -9.32 18.07 -6.83
C GLU A 192 -7.84 18.43 -6.60
N ASN A 193 -7.47 19.69 -6.77
CA ASN A 193 -6.09 20.17 -6.58
C ASN A 193 -5.55 19.98 -5.15
N LYS A 194 -6.42 19.77 -4.16
CA LYS A 194 -6.03 19.45 -2.78
C LYS A 194 -5.75 17.97 -2.56
N HIS A 195 -6.12 17.12 -3.49
CA HIS A 195 -5.86 15.70 -3.44
C HIS A 195 -4.40 15.38 -3.78
N SER A 196 -3.89 14.29 -3.24
CA SER A 196 -2.67 13.64 -3.72
C SER A 196 -2.88 12.14 -3.65
N TYR A 197 -2.43 11.47 -4.68
CA TYR A 197 -2.68 10.08 -4.95
C TYR A 197 -1.40 9.27 -4.77
#